data_a875b8c1aa56089bc9476a9901d6813a
#
_entry.id   a875b8c1aa56089bc9476a9901d6813a
#
_cell.length_a   1.000
_cell.length_b   1.000
_cell.length_c   1.000
_cell.angle_alpha   90.00
_cell.angle_beta   90.00
_cell.angle_gamma   90.00
#
_symmetry.space_group_name_H-M   'P 1'
#
loop_
_entity.id
_entity.type
_entity.pdbx_description
1 polymer ?
#
loop_
_entity_poly.entity_id
_entity_poly.type
_entity_poly.pdbx_seq_one_letter_code
_entity_poly.pdbx_strand_id
1 'polypeptide(L)'
;MKTSRVFWGVLFVAAGGLLLLLKLDIVTFEVGSYWRFWPVLIVLWGIGILTGVRALKIAAAVIAALYIALLLYEGAAWSMGDRNDWQTSEQKFVENADTSVHQVSFHFASGAGKFHVMDTCASLLDAEVSSNVGEYDFHSSTSDGRRDIHMDMSSRHGGWGLRAGKNRVEMSLNPSPAWDLAFDIGAAQLDLDLSRFLIDNLDIHSGAGEVKVTLGKRGGESRVNVKAGASSIVIRVPESAGCEADVQSALSSKRLDGMK
;
A
#
# COMPACT_ATOMS: atom_id res chain seq x y z
N MET A 1 45.20 17.05 -16.91
CA MET A 1 44.24 16.96 -15.79
C MET A 1 43.71 15.53 -15.76
N LYS A 2 43.52 14.93 -14.58
CA LYS A 2 42.93 13.59 -14.47
C LYS A 2 41.43 13.71 -14.75
N THR A 3 40.88 12.92 -15.66
CA THR A 3 39.45 12.90 -16.06
C THR A 3 38.50 12.82 -14.86
N SER A 4 38.92 12.13 -13.80
CA SER A 4 38.18 12.03 -12.55
C SER A 4 37.97 13.39 -11.85
N ARG A 5 38.95 14.30 -11.89
CA ARG A 5 38.78 15.65 -11.26
C ARG A 5 37.77 16.49 -12.01
N VAL A 6 37.75 16.39 -13.33
CA VAL A 6 36.79 17.11 -14.19
C VAL A 6 35.37 16.57 -13.93
N PHE A 7 35.22 15.25 -13.87
CA PHE A 7 33.93 14.62 -13.58
C PHE A 7 33.34 15.10 -12.24
N TRP A 8 34.11 15.00 -11.15
CA TRP A 8 33.63 15.41 -9.82
C TRP A 8 33.35 16.92 -9.74
N GLY A 9 34.18 17.76 -10.36
CA GLY A 9 33.98 19.19 -10.39
C GLY A 9 32.67 19.57 -11.11
N VAL A 10 32.45 19.02 -12.31
CA VAL A 10 31.20 19.24 -13.07
C VAL A 10 29.98 18.71 -12.34
N LEU A 11 30.09 17.51 -11.72
CA LEU A 11 29.00 16.92 -10.97
C LEU A 11 28.54 17.83 -9.81
N PHE A 12 29.50 18.32 -8.99
CA PHE A 12 29.13 19.16 -7.84
C PHE A 12 28.59 20.54 -8.25
N VAL A 13 29.14 21.15 -9.29
CA VAL A 13 28.64 22.43 -9.81
C VAL A 13 27.24 22.27 -10.40
N ALA A 14 27.03 21.22 -11.21
CA ALA A 14 25.73 20.97 -11.82
C ALA A 14 24.67 20.60 -10.78
N ALA A 15 24.98 19.69 -9.86
CA ALA A 15 24.06 19.30 -8.78
C ALA A 15 23.72 20.48 -7.87
N GLY A 16 24.72 21.26 -7.46
CA GLY A 16 24.50 22.46 -6.63
C GLY A 16 23.67 23.52 -7.33
N GLY A 17 23.96 23.78 -8.61
CA GLY A 17 23.19 24.73 -9.43
C GLY A 17 21.74 24.30 -9.62
N LEU A 18 21.49 23.03 -9.91
CA LEU A 18 20.13 22.47 -10.05
C LEU A 18 19.35 22.54 -8.74
N LEU A 19 19.99 22.21 -7.61
CA LEU A 19 19.35 22.33 -6.29
C LEU A 19 19.01 23.78 -5.92
N LEU A 20 19.83 24.73 -6.35
CA LEU A 20 19.61 26.15 -6.13
C LEU A 20 18.44 26.68 -6.96
N LEU A 21 18.34 26.25 -8.23
CA LEU A 21 17.21 26.55 -9.11
C LEU A 21 15.88 25.99 -8.58
N LEU A 22 15.92 24.78 -7.98
CA LEU A 22 14.77 24.15 -7.32
C LEU A 22 14.29 25.00 -6.13
N LYS A 23 15.23 25.49 -5.31
CA LYS A 23 14.90 26.30 -4.12
C LYS A 23 14.32 27.68 -4.50
N LEU A 24 14.61 28.17 -5.70
CA LEU A 24 14.14 29.44 -6.22
C LEU A 24 12.83 29.34 -7.03
N ASP A 25 12.23 28.15 -7.14
CA ASP A 25 11.02 27.85 -7.95
C ASP A 25 11.08 28.33 -9.40
N ILE A 26 12.30 28.46 -9.97
CA ILE A 26 12.49 28.98 -11.33
C ILE A 26 12.22 27.89 -12.39
N VAL A 27 12.37 26.63 -12.03
CA VAL A 27 12.28 25.50 -13.00
C VAL A 27 11.43 24.39 -12.40
N THR A 28 10.30 24.08 -13.07
CA THR A 28 9.48 22.91 -12.81
C THR A 28 9.68 21.89 -13.93
N PHE A 29 10.32 20.75 -13.63
CA PHE A 29 10.41 19.65 -14.58
C PHE A 29 9.39 18.56 -14.20
N GLU A 30 8.73 17.98 -15.20
CA GLU A 30 7.90 16.79 -14.99
C GLU A 30 8.77 15.62 -14.53
N VAL A 31 8.55 15.21 -13.29
CA VAL A 31 9.28 14.15 -12.61
C VAL A 31 8.89 12.79 -13.20
N GLY A 32 9.88 11.96 -13.52
CA GLY A 32 9.66 10.55 -13.88
C GLY A 32 10.10 10.13 -15.29
N SER A 33 10.38 11.10 -16.20
CA SER A 33 10.74 10.77 -17.60
C SER A 33 12.20 10.35 -17.77
N TYR A 34 13.11 10.87 -16.95
CA TYR A 34 14.56 10.73 -17.19
C TYR A 34 15.13 9.40 -16.68
N TRP A 35 14.53 8.77 -15.68
CA TRP A 35 14.95 7.44 -15.22
C TRP A 35 14.94 6.38 -16.32
N ARG A 36 14.08 6.54 -17.32
CA ARG A 36 14.01 5.66 -18.49
C ARG A 36 15.31 5.62 -19.31
N PHE A 37 16.13 6.64 -19.23
CA PHE A 37 17.37 6.79 -20.01
C PHE A 37 18.64 6.35 -19.24
N TRP A 38 18.52 5.71 -18.07
CA TRP A 38 19.67 5.21 -17.33
C TRP A 38 20.64 4.34 -18.15
N PRO A 39 20.22 3.58 -19.21
CA PRO A 39 21.16 2.83 -20.04
C PRO A 39 22.20 3.71 -20.78
N VAL A 40 21.88 5.00 -20.95
CA VAL A 40 22.83 5.97 -21.58
C VAL A 40 24.12 6.07 -20.75
N LEU A 41 24.05 5.93 -19.42
CA LEU A 41 25.26 5.92 -18.56
C LEU A 41 26.19 4.74 -18.90
N ILE A 42 25.63 3.58 -19.19
CA ILE A 42 26.40 2.39 -19.56
C ILE A 42 27.10 2.63 -20.91
N VAL A 43 26.39 3.22 -21.88
CA VAL A 43 26.93 3.55 -23.19
C VAL A 43 28.07 4.57 -23.05
N LEU A 44 27.87 5.64 -22.29
CA LEU A 44 28.89 6.67 -22.05
C LEU A 44 30.12 6.07 -21.34
N TRP A 45 29.92 5.16 -20.40
CA TRP A 45 31.00 4.45 -19.73
C TRP A 45 31.77 3.55 -20.69
N GLY A 46 31.08 2.80 -21.56
CA GLY A 46 31.68 1.99 -22.61
C GLY A 46 32.52 2.82 -23.62
N ILE A 47 32.03 3.97 -24.05
CA ILE A 47 32.76 4.91 -24.90
C ILE A 47 34.03 5.39 -24.19
N GLY A 48 33.96 5.71 -22.90
CA GLY A 48 35.10 6.13 -22.09
C GLY A 48 36.23 5.07 -22.02
N ILE A 49 35.86 3.77 -22.04
CA ILE A 49 36.85 2.65 -22.03
C ILE A 49 37.44 2.45 -23.42
N LEU A 50 36.61 2.43 -24.47
CA LEU A 50 37.01 2.07 -25.84
C LEU A 50 37.88 3.13 -26.53
N THR A 51 37.72 4.40 -26.18
CA THR A 51 38.38 5.50 -26.89
C THR A 51 39.76 5.87 -26.31
N GLY A 52 40.79 5.94 -27.18
CA GLY A 52 42.11 6.47 -26.83
C GLY A 52 42.17 8.02 -26.78
N VAL A 53 41.15 8.71 -27.31
CA VAL A 53 41.13 10.17 -27.52
C VAL A 53 40.73 10.87 -26.20
N ARG A 54 41.65 11.70 -25.65
CA ARG A 54 41.43 12.42 -24.37
C ARG A 54 40.22 13.33 -24.43
N ALA A 55 39.97 14.03 -25.53
CA ALA A 55 38.84 14.95 -25.70
C ALA A 55 37.50 14.20 -25.55
N LEU A 56 37.37 13.01 -26.16
CA LEU A 56 36.14 12.21 -26.12
C LEU A 56 35.87 11.63 -24.74
N LYS A 57 36.93 11.23 -23.99
CA LYS A 57 36.81 10.81 -22.60
C LYS A 57 36.32 11.93 -21.69
N ILE A 58 36.81 13.14 -21.89
CA ILE A 58 36.35 14.30 -21.10
C ILE A 58 34.91 14.64 -21.44
N ALA A 59 34.51 14.64 -22.72
CA ALA A 59 33.15 14.88 -23.15
C ALA A 59 32.16 13.85 -22.57
N ALA A 60 32.48 12.56 -22.63
CA ALA A 60 31.67 11.50 -22.05
C ALA A 60 31.53 11.64 -20.54
N ALA A 61 32.61 12.01 -19.82
CA ALA A 61 32.61 12.24 -18.38
C ALA A 61 31.74 13.45 -17.97
N VAL A 62 31.77 14.53 -18.77
CA VAL A 62 30.94 15.72 -18.56
C VAL A 62 29.46 15.38 -18.73
N ILE A 63 29.11 14.71 -19.84
CA ILE A 63 27.72 14.31 -20.11
C ILE A 63 27.20 13.37 -19.02
N ALA A 64 28.01 12.38 -18.60
CA ALA A 64 27.64 11.48 -17.52
C ALA A 64 27.43 12.23 -16.19
N ALA A 65 28.30 13.19 -15.87
CA ALA A 65 28.16 14.00 -14.65
C ALA A 65 26.90 14.86 -14.66
N LEU A 66 26.58 15.50 -15.81
CA LEU A 66 25.36 16.28 -15.95
C LEU A 66 24.10 15.42 -15.83
N TYR A 67 24.13 14.22 -16.41
CA TYR A 67 23.01 13.29 -16.31
C TYR A 67 22.81 12.76 -14.88
N ILE A 68 23.89 12.43 -14.17
CA ILE A 68 23.83 12.04 -12.75
C ILE A 68 23.33 13.21 -11.88
N ALA A 69 23.78 14.44 -12.16
CA ALA A 69 23.27 15.62 -11.48
C ALA A 69 21.77 15.83 -11.70
N LEU A 70 21.27 15.55 -12.91
CA LEU A 70 19.84 15.59 -13.23
C LEU A 70 19.06 14.52 -12.44
N LEU A 71 19.57 13.29 -12.37
CA LEU A 71 18.95 12.22 -11.55
C LEU A 71 18.95 12.54 -10.06
N LEU A 72 20.03 13.15 -9.55
CA LEU A 72 20.10 13.61 -8.16
C LEU A 72 19.12 14.76 -7.91
N TYR A 73 18.97 15.66 -8.88
CA TYR A 73 17.97 16.72 -8.84
C TYR A 73 16.56 16.15 -8.78
N GLU A 74 16.21 15.19 -9.65
CA GLU A 74 14.90 14.50 -9.60
C GLU A 74 14.68 13.83 -8.25
N GLY A 75 15.65 13.10 -7.73
CA GLY A 75 15.57 12.46 -6.41
C GLY A 75 15.39 13.48 -5.28
N ALA A 76 16.08 14.62 -5.35
CA ALA A 76 15.94 15.70 -4.37
C ALA A 76 14.62 16.46 -4.54
N ALA A 77 14.22 16.78 -5.76
CA ALA A 77 12.92 17.39 -6.07
C ALA A 77 11.78 16.50 -5.59
N TRP A 78 11.89 15.19 -5.81
CA TRP A 78 10.95 14.21 -5.30
C TRP A 78 10.94 14.12 -3.76
N SER A 79 12.09 14.32 -3.09
CA SER A 79 12.17 14.34 -1.63
C SER A 79 11.75 15.67 -0.99
N MET A 80 11.90 16.79 -1.71
CA MET A 80 11.57 18.15 -1.27
C MET A 80 10.27 18.67 -1.90
N GLY A 81 9.73 17.99 -2.91
CA GLY A 81 8.48 18.33 -3.59
C GLY A 81 7.34 18.40 -2.58
N ASP A 82 6.57 19.39 -2.79
CA ASP A 82 5.57 20.02 -1.97
C ASP A 82 4.92 19.12 -0.91
N ARG A 83 5.16 19.46 0.36
CA ARG A 83 4.47 18.85 1.51
C ARG A 83 2.96 19.13 1.48
N ASN A 84 2.52 20.03 0.62
CA ASN A 84 1.11 20.44 0.51
C ASN A 84 0.28 19.53 -0.40
N ASP A 85 0.88 18.74 -1.30
CA ASP A 85 0.15 17.79 -2.15
C ASP A 85 -0.21 16.47 -1.43
N TRP A 86 0.16 16.35 -0.16
CA TRP A 86 -0.17 15.24 0.71
C TRP A 86 -1.47 15.49 1.49
N GLN A 87 -2.44 16.15 0.87
CA GLN A 87 -3.76 16.22 1.48
C GLN A 87 -4.25 14.78 1.69
N THR A 88 -4.33 14.39 2.94
CA THR A 88 -4.99 13.15 3.31
C THR A 88 -6.42 13.29 2.82
N SER A 89 -6.82 12.44 1.88
CA SER A 89 -8.20 12.33 1.46
C SER A 89 -8.96 11.61 2.55
N GLU A 90 -10.02 12.21 3.03
CA GLU A 90 -10.95 11.56 3.93
C GLU A 90 -12.18 11.16 3.11
N GLN A 91 -12.50 9.88 3.12
CA GLN A 91 -13.69 9.34 2.46
C GLN A 91 -14.52 8.62 3.50
N LYS A 92 -15.84 8.73 3.37
CA LYS A 92 -16.79 8.01 4.23
C LYS A 92 -17.78 7.26 3.35
N PHE A 93 -17.87 5.96 3.59
CA PHE A 93 -18.80 5.07 2.91
C PHE A 93 -19.81 4.52 3.91
N VAL A 94 -21.08 4.62 3.60
CA VAL A 94 -22.16 4.11 4.45
C VAL A 94 -23.08 3.28 3.58
N GLU A 95 -23.22 2.01 3.91
CA GLU A 95 -24.22 1.12 3.33
C GLU A 95 -25.39 0.99 4.30
N ASN A 96 -26.58 1.30 3.86
CA ASN A 96 -27.75 1.28 4.72
C ASN A 96 -28.21 -0.15 5.04
N ALA A 97 -28.66 -0.35 6.26
CA ALA A 97 -29.26 -1.63 6.66
C ALA A 97 -30.59 -1.83 5.94
N ASP A 98 -30.79 -3.05 5.45
CA ASP A 98 -32.04 -3.51 4.85
C ASP A 98 -32.47 -4.80 5.58
N THR A 99 -33.67 -4.80 6.12
CA THR A 99 -34.22 -5.93 6.88
C THR A 99 -34.46 -7.17 6.02
N SER A 100 -34.48 -7.04 4.72
CA SER A 100 -34.60 -8.16 3.77
C SER A 100 -33.26 -8.88 3.55
N VAL A 101 -32.14 -8.26 3.94
CA VAL A 101 -30.79 -8.79 3.79
C VAL A 101 -30.43 -9.62 5.00
N HIS A 102 -30.21 -10.92 4.79
CA HIS A 102 -29.87 -11.87 5.86
C HIS A 102 -28.40 -12.30 5.78
N GLN A 103 -27.79 -12.17 4.62
CA GLN A 103 -26.39 -12.50 4.37
C GLN A 103 -25.68 -11.37 3.62
N VAL A 104 -24.44 -11.09 4.04
CA VAL A 104 -23.61 -10.04 3.42
C VAL A 104 -22.27 -10.63 3.06
N SER A 105 -21.87 -10.42 1.82
CA SER A 105 -20.51 -10.68 1.35
C SER A 105 -19.78 -9.33 1.26
N PHE A 106 -18.68 -9.20 1.97
CA PHE A 106 -17.86 -7.99 1.94
C PHE A 106 -16.44 -8.32 1.50
N HIS A 107 -16.04 -7.77 0.38
CA HIS A 107 -14.69 -7.87 -0.15
C HIS A 107 -13.97 -6.54 -0.04
N PHE A 108 -12.81 -6.57 0.63
CA PHE A 108 -11.95 -5.42 0.84
C PHE A 108 -10.58 -5.67 0.22
N ALA A 109 -10.18 -4.86 -0.75
CA ALA A 109 -8.87 -4.94 -1.37
C ALA A 109 -8.06 -3.67 -1.20
N SER A 110 -6.84 -3.79 -0.68
CA SER A 110 -5.97 -2.64 -0.43
C SER A 110 -4.49 -2.99 -0.48
N GLY A 111 -3.65 -1.98 -0.66
CA GLY A 111 -2.21 -2.11 -0.63
C GLY A 111 -1.64 -2.17 0.80
N ALA A 112 -0.74 -1.22 1.12
CA ALA A 112 -0.18 -1.09 2.45
C ALA A 112 -1.05 -0.17 3.33
N GLY A 113 -1.18 -0.51 4.63
CA GLY A 113 -1.98 0.34 5.51
C GLY A 113 -2.27 -0.25 6.88
N LYS A 114 -3.23 0.37 7.56
CA LYS A 114 -3.80 -0.11 8.83
C LYS A 114 -5.30 -0.20 8.68
N PHE A 115 -5.83 -1.38 8.87
CA PHE A 115 -7.23 -1.70 8.65
C PHE A 115 -7.82 -2.30 9.90
N HIS A 116 -8.95 -1.75 10.35
CA HIS A 116 -9.58 -2.14 11.61
C HIS A 116 -11.07 -2.39 11.39
N VAL A 117 -11.57 -3.47 11.96
CA VAL A 117 -13.00 -3.72 12.20
C VAL A 117 -13.17 -3.89 13.68
N MET A 118 -13.75 -2.90 14.38
CA MET A 118 -13.78 -2.89 15.84
C MET A 118 -15.16 -2.62 16.43
N ASP A 119 -16.01 -1.88 15.73
CA ASP A 119 -17.28 -1.40 16.27
C ASP A 119 -18.50 -1.90 15.49
N THR A 120 -19.66 -1.79 16.12
CA THR A 120 -20.96 -2.04 15.50
C THR A 120 -21.62 -0.75 15.08
N CYS A 121 -22.35 -0.78 13.94
CA CYS A 121 -23.15 0.34 13.48
C CYS A 121 -24.62 -0.06 13.26
N ALA A 122 -25.49 0.95 13.17
CA ALA A 122 -26.90 0.76 12.83
C ALA A 122 -27.11 0.59 11.31
N SER A 123 -26.27 1.18 10.49
CA SER A 123 -26.15 0.91 9.07
C SER A 123 -25.65 -0.52 8.82
N LEU A 124 -25.64 -1.01 7.60
CA LEU A 124 -25.09 -2.31 7.26
C LEU A 124 -23.58 -2.31 7.42
N LEU A 125 -22.92 -1.30 6.84
CA LEU A 125 -21.49 -1.04 6.94
C LEU A 125 -21.27 0.47 7.02
N ASP A 126 -20.34 0.91 7.85
CA ASP A 126 -19.82 2.28 7.91
C ASP A 126 -18.29 2.18 7.83
N ALA A 127 -17.67 2.83 6.86
CA ALA A 127 -16.23 2.81 6.65
C ALA A 127 -15.69 4.24 6.54
N GLU A 128 -14.72 4.57 7.39
CA GLU A 128 -14.00 5.83 7.37
C GLU A 128 -12.57 5.61 6.88
N VAL A 129 -12.21 6.31 5.83
CA VAL A 129 -10.91 6.23 5.16
C VAL A 129 -10.13 7.49 5.39
N SER A 130 -8.87 7.37 5.76
CA SER A 130 -7.89 8.45 5.83
C SER A 130 -6.66 8.03 5.04
N SER A 131 -6.56 8.45 3.78
CA SER A 131 -5.52 7.99 2.86
C SER A 131 -4.88 9.13 2.08
N ASN A 132 -3.56 9.01 1.84
CA ASN A 132 -2.82 9.85 0.90
C ASN A 132 -2.11 9.05 -0.20
N VAL A 133 -2.40 7.75 -0.30
CA VAL A 133 -1.78 6.83 -1.28
C VAL A 133 -2.73 6.39 -2.39
N GLY A 134 -4.03 6.58 -2.20
CA GLY A 134 -5.08 6.23 -3.15
C GLY A 134 -6.45 6.61 -2.65
N GLU A 135 -7.42 6.50 -3.52
CA GLU A 135 -8.85 6.62 -3.21
C GLU A 135 -9.47 5.22 -3.22
N TYR A 136 -10.60 5.08 -2.56
CA TYR A 136 -11.34 3.83 -2.55
C TYR A 136 -12.58 3.97 -3.42
N ASP A 137 -12.82 2.94 -4.21
CA ASP A 137 -14.06 2.73 -4.94
C ASP A 137 -14.96 1.80 -4.12
N PHE A 138 -16.23 2.15 -4.01
CA PHE A 138 -17.20 1.40 -3.23
C PHE A 138 -18.39 1.03 -4.10
N HIS A 139 -18.67 -0.26 -4.19
CA HIS A 139 -19.77 -0.80 -4.96
C HIS A 139 -20.58 -1.76 -4.11
N SER A 140 -21.91 -1.66 -4.19
CA SER A 140 -22.80 -2.62 -3.55
C SER A 140 -23.89 -3.08 -4.51
N SER A 141 -24.29 -4.32 -4.39
CA SER A 141 -25.38 -4.92 -5.15
C SER A 141 -26.17 -5.90 -4.28
N THR A 142 -27.45 -6.07 -4.60
CA THR A 142 -28.32 -7.00 -3.87
C THR A 142 -28.91 -8.00 -4.84
N SER A 143 -28.83 -9.28 -4.48
CA SER A 143 -29.49 -10.36 -5.19
C SER A 143 -29.97 -11.41 -4.18
N ASP A 144 -31.22 -11.81 -4.31
CA ASP A 144 -31.84 -12.92 -3.57
C ASP A 144 -31.66 -12.84 -2.02
N GLY A 145 -31.77 -11.63 -1.43
CA GLY A 145 -31.61 -11.42 -0.01
C GLY A 145 -30.15 -11.43 0.49
N ARG A 146 -29.17 -11.51 -0.42
CA ARG A 146 -27.76 -11.35 -0.19
C ARG A 146 -27.30 -9.98 -0.67
N ARG A 147 -26.50 -9.28 0.12
CA ARG A 147 -25.81 -8.05 -0.22
C ARG A 147 -24.34 -8.35 -0.51
N ASP A 148 -23.89 -7.98 -1.70
CA ASP A 148 -22.47 -8.05 -2.07
C ASP A 148 -21.89 -6.64 -2.07
N ILE A 149 -20.83 -6.42 -1.28
CA ILE A 149 -20.16 -5.13 -1.09
C ILE A 149 -18.70 -5.31 -1.49
N HIS A 150 -18.19 -4.43 -2.34
CA HIS A 150 -16.79 -4.35 -2.75
C HIS A 150 -16.24 -2.98 -2.40
N MET A 151 -15.07 -2.96 -1.76
CA MET A 151 -14.34 -1.76 -1.44
C MET A 151 -12.88 -1.94 -1.82
N ASP A 152 -12.49 -1.35 -2.95
CA ASP A 152 -11.21 -1.57 -3.59
C ASP A 152 -10.41 -0.27 -3.65
N MET A 153 -9.13 -0.31 -3.26
CA MET A 153 -8.26 0.84 -3.38
C MET A 153 -7.82 1.03 -4.83
N SER A 154 -8.26 2.13 -5.45
CA SER A 154 -7.75 2.57 -6.74
C SER A 154 -6.44 3.33 -6.53
N SER A 155 -5.36 2.85 -7.14
CA SER A 155 -4.08 3.54 -7.05
C SER A 155 -4.12 4.82 -7.87
N ARG A 156 -4.00 5.99 -7.24
CA ARG A 156 -3.63 7.21 -7.96
C ARG A 156 -2.23 7.04 -8.53
N HIS A 157 -2.15 7.00 -9.85
CA HIS A 157 -0.96 7.06 -10.71
C HIS A 157 0.40 6.68 -10.07
N GLY A 158 0.87 5.54 -10.51
CA GLY A 158 2.21 5.00 -10.49
C GLY A 158 3.38 5.87 -10.07
N GLY A 159 3.58 5.99 -8.76
CA GLY A 159 4.87 6.37 -8.22
C GLY A 159 5.46 5.15 -7.51
N TRP A 160 6.44 4.50 -8.08
CA TRP A 160 7.29 3.54 -7.36
C TRP A 160 8.13 4.33 -6.33
N GLY A 161 7.49 4.83 -5.29
CA GLY A 161 8.15 5.58 -4.24
C GLY A 161 8.11 4.82 -2.92
N LEU A 162 9.28 4.56 -2.33
CA LEU A 162 9.47 4.06 -0.95
C LEU A 162 9.03 5.07 0.13
N ARG A 163 8.02 5.90 -0.14
CA ARG A 163 7.51 6.87 0.83
C ARG A 163 6.47 6.20 1.70
N ALA A 164 6.60 6.38 2.99
CA ALA A 164 5.61 5.93 3.97
C ALA A 164 4.29 6.69 3.75
N GLY A 165 3.39 6.09 2.98
CA GLY A 165 2.04 6.60 2.81
C GLY A 165 1.20 6.33 4.05
N LYS A 166 0.25 7.22 4.33
CA LYS A 166 -0.79 7.00 5.33
C LYS A 166 -1.99 6.38 4.61
N ASN A 167 -2.39 5.21 5.06
CA ASN A 167 -3.61 4.55 4.61
C ASN A 167 -4.23 3.85 5.83
N ARG A 168 -5.31 4.43 6.33
CA ARG A 168 -6.06 3.90 7.46
C ARG A 168 -7.51 3.78 7.06
N VAL A 169 -8.09 2.62 7.32
CA VAL A 169 -9.52 2.37 7.15
C VAL A 169 -10.07 1.80 8.44
N GLU A 170 -11.08 2.46 8.97
CA GLU A 170 -11.82 2.04 10.16
C GLU A 170 -13.23 1.64 9.72
N MET A 171 -13.63 0.42 10.04
CA MET A 171 -14.88 -0.17 9.59
C MET A 171 -15.73 -0.60 10.78
N SER A 172 -17.02 -0.31 10.70
CA SER A 172 -18.04 -0.77 11.63
C SER A 172 -19.09 -1.57 10.87
N LEU A 173 -19.49 -2.70 11.41
CA LEU A 173 -20.42 -3.61 10.76
C LEU A 173 -21.73 -3.71 11.54
N ASN A 174 -22.82 -4.09 10.85
CA ASN A 174 -24.06 -4.43 11.51
C ASN A 174 -23.99 -5.84 12.12
N PRO A 175 -24.40 -6.03 13.38
CA PRO A 175 -24.33 -7.34 14.01
C PRO A 175 -25.47 -8.30 13.61
N SER A 176 -26.46 -7.84 12.84
CA SER A 176 -27.67 -8.65 12.58
C SER A 176 -27.49 -9.70 11.48
N PRO A 177 -26.91 -9.38 10.29
CA PRO A 177 -26.76 -10.36 9.22
C PRO A 177 -25.58 -11.30 9.47
N ALA A 178 -25.58 -12.44 8.76
CA ALA A 178 -24.39 -13.28 8.66
C ALA A 178 -23.41 -12.69 7.64
N TRP A 179 -22.11 -12.75 7.94
CA TRP A 179 -21.06 -12.16 7.16
C TRP A 179 -20.12 -13.19 6.52
N ASP A 180 -19.90 -13.03 5.23
CA ASP A 180 -18.78 -13.60 4.51
C ASP A 180 -17.77 -12.47 4.24
N LEU A 181 -16.62 -12.52 4.89
CA LEU A 181 -15.60 -11.47 4.84
C LEU A 181 -14.39 -11.93 4.03
N ALA A 182 -13.92 -11.11 3.10
CA ALA A 182 -12.70 -11.34 2.33
C ALA A 182 -11.81 -10.10 2.37
N PHE A 183 -10.54 -10.27 2.77
CA PHE A 183 -9.54 -9.22 2.85
C PHE A 183 -8.32 -9.58 1.99
N ASP A 184 -8.09 -8.83 0.92
CA ASP A 184 -6.92 -8.91 0.07
C ASP A 184 -6.02 -7.70 0.34
N ILE A 185 -4.94 -7.90 1.12
CA ILE A 185 -4.09 -6.80 1.57
C ILE A 185 -2.61 -7.06 1.26
N GLY A 186 -1.90 -6.00 0.93
CA GLY A 186 -0.47 -6.06 0.66
C GLY A 186 0.37 -6.13 1.94
N ALA A 187 1.05 -5.05 2.31
CA ALA A 187 1.86 -4.95 3.53
C ALA A 187 1.11 -4.15 4.59
N ALA A 188 0.37 -4.83 5.49
CA ALA A 188 -0.60 -4.15 6.34
C ALA A 188 -0.64 -4.67 7.78
N GLN A 189 -1.21 -3.84 8.64
CA GLN A 189 -1.71 -4.24 9.96
C GLN A 189 -3.23 -4.39 9.83
N LEU A 190 -3.74 -5.60 10.04
CA LEU A 190 -5.15 -5.94 10.03
C LEU A 190 -5.58 -6.35 11.44
N ASP A 191 -6.55 -5.65 12.00
CA ASP A 191 -7.09 -5.93 13.34
C ASP A 191 -8.62 -6.07 13.26
N LEU A 192 -9.11 -7.29 13.42
CA LEU A 192 -10.51 -7.65 13.27
C LEU A 192 -11.07 -8.13 14.61
N ASP A 193 -11.83 -7.28 15.29
CA ASP A 193 -12.66 -7.72 16.41
C ASP A 193 -14.05 -8.12 15.90
N LEU A 194 -14.17 -9.38 15.58
CA LEU A 194 -15.39 -9.99 15.06
C LEU A 194 -16.23 -10.66 16.17
N SER A 195 -15.93 -10.39 17.44
CA SER A 195 -16.57 -11.03 18.59
C SER A 195 -18.09 -10.79 18.69
N ARG A 196 -18.58 -9.73 18.05
CA ARG A 196 -20.00 -9.32 18.10
C ARG A 196 -20.79 -9.69 16.85
N PHE A 197 -20.16 -10.28 15.85
CA PHE A 197 -20.76 -10.56 14.54
C PHE A 197 -21.02 -12.05 14.32
N LEU A 198 -21.94 -12.34 13.42
CA LEU A 198 -22.16 -13.67 12.86
C LEU A 198 -21.25 -13.84 11.67
N ILE A 199 -20.19 -14.63 11.79
CA ILE A 199 -19.22 -14.86 10.72
C ILE A 199 -19.38 -16.29 10.23
N ASP A 200 -19.76 -16.44 8.96
CA ASP A 200 -19.81 -17.73 8.28
C ASP A 200 -18.45 -18.07 7.69
N ASN A 201 -17.88 -17.14 6.89
CA ASN A 201 -16.57 -17.31 6.27
C ASN A 201 -15.71 -16.06 6.49
N LEU A 202 -14.41 -16.28 6.72
CA LEU A 202 -13.39 -15.26 6.79
C LEU A 202 -12.18 -15.70 5.97
N ASP A 203 -11.95 -15.05 4.84
CA ASP A 203 -10.79 -15.25 3.98
C ASP A 203 -9.85 -14.05 4.09
N ILE A 204 -8.57 -14.30 4.42
CA ILE A 204 -7.54 -13.27 4.52
C ILE A 204 -6.35 -13.65 3.66
N HIS A 205 -6.04 -12.81 2.68
CA HIS A 205 -4.81 -12.87 1.90
C HIS A 205 -3.94 -11.68 2.25
N SER A 206 -2.76 -11.91 2.83
CA SER A 206 -1.84 -10.85 3.25
C SER A 206 -0.44 -11.11 2.71
N GLY A 207 0.19 -10.10 2.13
CA GLY A 207 1.58 -10.18 1.70
C GLY A 207 2.56 -10.19 2.89
N ALA A 208 2.53 -9.17 3.72
CA ALA A 208 3.37 -9.03 4.91
C ALA A 208 2.67 -8.20 5.99
N GLY A 209 3.06 -8.37 7.27
CA GLY A 209 2.58 -7.51 8.35
C GLY A 209 2.05 -8.23 9.56
N GLU A 210 1.00 -7.69 10.17
CA GLU A 210 0.36 -8.26 11.35
C GLU A 210 -1.13 -8.50 11.07
N VAL A 211 -1.60 -9.70 11.36
CA VAL A 211 -3.01 -10.07 11.27
C VAL A 211 -3.49 -10.51 12.63
N LYS A 212 -4.45 -9.78 13.19
CA LYS A 212 -5.13 -10.12 14.44
C LYS A 212 -6.61 -10.34 14.14
N VAL A 213 -7.13 -11.47 14.59
CA VAL A 213 -8.55 -11.82 14.48
C VAL A 213 -9.06 -12.27 15.82
N THR A 214 -10.16 -11.70 16.27
CA THR A 214 -10.88 -12.15 17.46
C THR A 214 -12.29 -12.55 17.05
N LEU A 215 -12.62 -13.83 17.15
CA LEU A 215 -13.95 -14.37 16.86
C LEU A 215 -14.83 -14.38 18.10
N GLY A 216 -16.15 -14.36 17.90
CA GLY A 216 -17.16 -14.40 18.95
C GLY A 216 -17.85 -15.76 19.06
N LYS A 217 -18.84 -15.82 19.97
CA LYS A 217 -19.70 -16.99 20.17
C LYS A 217 -21.01 -16.91 19.35
N ARG A 218 -21.20 -15.84 18.58
CA ARG A 218 -22.41 -15.62 17.80
C ARG A 218 -22.28 -16.36 16.48
N GLY A 219 -23.08 -17.38 16.31
CA GLY A 219 -23.08 -18.22 15.13
C GLY A 219 -22.83 -19.68 15.46
N GLY A 220 -22.95 -20.50 14.46
CA GLY A 220 -22.64 -21.92 14.54
C GLY A 220 -21.17 -22.20 14.29
N GLU A 221 -20.86 -22.80 13.18
CA GLU A 221 -19.51 -23.11 12.71
C GLU A 221 -18.99 -21.99 11.79
N SER A 222 -17.84 -21.42 12.13
CA SER A 222 -17.18 -20.40 11.31
C SER A 222 -15.96 -20.99 10.61
N ARG A 223 -15.80 -20.71 9.32
CA ARG A 223 -14.60 -21.11 8.56
C ARG A 223 -13.67 -19.94 8.41
N VAL A 224 -12.41 -20.11 8.82
CA VAL A 224 -11.36 -19.09 8.72
C VAL A 224 -10.21 -19.61 7.89
N ASN A 225 -9.91 -18.94 6.81
CA ASN A 225 -8.79 -19.24 5.91
C ASN A 225 -7.84 -18.05 5.87
N VAL A 226 -6.58 -18.24 6.27
CA VAL A 226 -5.57 -17.18 6.27
C VAL A 226 -4.36 -17.63 5.46
N LYS A 227 -4.09 -16.91 4.37
CA LYS A 227 -2.90 -17.07 3.55
C LYS A 227 -2.03 -15.83 3.69
N ALA A 228 -0.84 -16.01 4.25
CA ALA A 228 0.07 -14.89 4.49
C ALA A 228 1.51 -15.23 4.10
N GLY A 229 2.22 -14.24 3.56
CA GLY A 229 3.64 -14.35 3.28
C GLY A 229 4.48 -14.22 4.57
N ALA A 230 5.09 -13.07 4.80
CA ALA A 230 5.89 -12.79 6.00
C ALA A 230 5.06 -12.01 7.03
N SER A 231 4.33 -12.70 7.91
CA SER A 231 3.36 -12.06 8.80
C SER A 231 3.37 -12.64 10.21
N SER A 232 2.96 -11.81 11.19
CA SER A 232 2.57 -12.28 12.52
C SER A 232 1.06 -12.50 12.52
N ILE A 233 0.61 -13.72 12.79
CA ILE A 233 -0.81 -14.07 12.77
C ILE A 233 -1.23 -14.46 14.17
N VAL A 234 -2.26 -13.79 14.70
CA VAL A 234 -2.89 -14.08 15.98
C VAL A 234 -4.38 -14.27 15.79
N ILE A 235 -4.88 -15.48 16.02
CA ILE A 235 -6.31 -15.79 15.97
C ILE A 235 -6.76 -16.22 17.37
N ARG A 236 -7.76 -15.51 17.90
CA ARG A 236 -8.41 -15.81 19.17
C ARG A 236 -9.80 -16.34 18.92
N VAL A 237 -10.08 -17.53 19.43
CA VAL A 237 -11.36 -18.21 19.31
C VAL A 237 -11.89 -18.50 20.71
N PRO A 238 -13.16 -18.24 21.01
CA PRO A 238 -13.75 -18.64 22.29
C PRO A 238 -13.77 -20.17 22.45
N GLU A 239 -13.47 -20.70 23.63
CA GLU A 239 -13.37 -22.14 23.88
C GLU A 239 -14.66 -22.94 23.53
N SER A 240 -15.80 -22.27 23.45
CA SER A 240 -17.13 -22.86 23.19
C SER A 240 -17.60 -22.65 21.72
N ALA A 241 -16.80 -22.04 20.87
CA ALA A 241 -17.15 -21.84 19.47
C ALA A 241 -16.55 -22.95 18.58
N GLY A 242 -17.35 -23.52 17.67
CA GLY A 242 -16.84 -24.35 16.58
C GLY A 242 -16.12 -23.46 15.55
N CYS A 243 -14.86 -23.71 15.28
CA CYS A 243 -14.10 -22.99 14.26
C CYS A 243 -13.19 -23.96 13.50
N GLU A 244 -13.28 -23.93 12.18
CA GLU A 244 -12.30 -24.57 11.30
C GLU A 244 -11.35 -23.49 10.78
N ALA A 245 -10.06 -23.61 11.09
CA ALA A 245 -9.05 -22.63 10.68
C ALA A 245 -7.97 -23.28 9.80
N ASP A 246 -7.81 -22.84 8.56
CA ASP A 246 -6.67 -23.16 7.70
C ASP A 246 -5.74 -21.95 7.64
N VAL A 247 -4.48 -22.14 8.07
CA VAL A 247 -3.48 -21.07 8.14
C VAL A 247 -2.24 -21.47 7.38
N GLN A 248 -2.04 -20.87 6.21
CA GLN A 248 -0.87 -21.08 5.35
C GLN A 248 0.03 -19.85 5.37
N SER A 249 1.32 -20.05 5.67
CA SER A 249 2.29 -18.96 5.72
C SER A 249 3.71 -19.45 5.40
N ALA A 250 4.50 -18.61 4.73
CA ALA A 250 5.86 -18.94 4.35
C ALA A 250 6.88 -18.65 5.48
N LEU A 251 6.83 -17.44 6.07
CA LEU A 251 7.74 -16.99 7.15
C LEU A 251 6.90 -16.24 8.19
N SER A 252 6.37 -16.94 9.20
CA SER A 252 5.54 -16.26 10.19
C SER A 252 5.56 -16.94 11.55
N SER A 253 5.32 -16.14 12.60
CA SER A 253 4.93 -16.65 13.90
C SER A 253 3.40 -16.79 13.96
N LYS A 254 2.93 -17.95 14.41
CA LYS A 254 1.49 -18.24 14.53
C LYS A 254 1.15 -18.44 16.01
N ARG A 255 0.05 -17.86 16.45
CA ARG A 255 -0.53 -18.11 17.74
C ARG A 255 -2.03 -18.34 17.59
N LEU A 256 -2.50 -19.49 18.04
CA LEU A 256 -3.89 -19.88 18.07
C LEU A 256 -4.29 -20.02 19.55
N ASP A 257 -5.08 -19.11 20.04
CA ASP A 257 -5.53 -19.09 21.42
C ASP A 257 -7.00 -19.57 21.50
N GLY A 258 -7.31 -20.54 22.36
CA GLY A 258 -8.65 -21.09 22.59
C GLY A 258 -9.02 -22.30 21.71
N MET A 259 -8.13 -22.77 20.83
CA MET A 259 -8.30 -24.04 20.10
C MET A 259 -7.68 -25.19 20.88
N LYS A 260 -8.42 -26.31 21.00
CA LYS A 260 -7.94 -27.59 21.57
C LYS A 260 -7.53 -28.53 20.47
#